data_b655d1a5500e269e4ce2f997dedf6bdc
#
_entry.id   b655d1a5500e269e4ce2f997dedf6bdc
#
_cell.length_a   1.000
_cell.length_b   1.000
_cell.length_c   1.000
_cell.angle_alpha   90.00
_cell.angle_beta   90.00
_cell.angle_gamma   90.00
#
_symmetry.space_group_name_H-M   'P 1'
#
loop_
_entity.id
_entity.type
_entity.pdbx_description
1 polymer ?
#
loop_
_entity_poly.entity_id
_entity_poly.type
_entity_poly.pdbx_seq_one_letter_code
_entity_poly.pdbx_strand_id
1 'polypeptide(L)'
;AMGVYKPGAEFVSDRDDRRVPFPFRYAIAAKEDHAYQVVRSQFDELLFRNAAKHGARTFENTHALSVDFHERQRAVVTVRNAEGKEQIWTPRFVLDASGREGFLGRKLRRRNADRNNSTAAIFSHFRNVPRRDGDMGGYISIHLVDQGWFWMIPLPDGVMSVGFVGDKPAFQNHS
;
A
#
# COMPACT_ATOMS: atom_id res chain seq x y z
N ALA A 1 3.76 11.54 -16.65
CA ALA A 1 2.55 10.75 -16.42
C ALA A 1 2.53 10.30 -14.96
N MET A 2 1.37 10.30 -14.30
CA MET A 2 1.26 9.94 -12.88
C MET A 2 1.33 8.41 -12.66
N GLY A 3 1.08 7.61 -13.69
CA GLY A 3 1.08 6.16 -13.58
C GLY A 3 1.60 5.46 -14.82
N VAL A 4 2.02 4.21 -14.64
CA VAL A 4 2.37 3.28 -15.71
C VAL A 4 1.19 2.35 -15.96
N TYR A 5 0.80 2.22 -17.21
CA TYR A 5 -0.22 1.27 -17.64
C TYR A 5 0.23 -0.16 -17.33
N LYS A 6 -0.62 -0.92 -16.64
CA LYS A 6 -0.35 -2.28 -16.16
C LYS A 6 -1.33 -3.26 -16.80
N PRO A 7 -1.00 -3.88 -17.91
CA PRO A 7 -1.89 -4.83 -18.58
C PRO A 7 -1.80 -6.27 -18.03
N GLY A 8 -0.90 -6.52 -17.09
CA GLY A 8 -0.72 -7.85 -16.55
C GLY A 8 0.37 -7.96 -15.47
N ALA A 9 0.69 -9.19 -15.16
CA ALA A 9 1.77 -9.59 -14.27
C ALA A 9 2.50 -10.80 -14.87
N GLU A 10 3.69 -11.11 -14.41
CA GLU A 10 4.37 -12.36 -14.68
C GLU A 10 4.94 -12.95 -13.39
N PHE A 11 4.99 -14.27 -13.35
CA PHE A 11 5.73 -15.01 -12.33
C PHE A 11 6.99 -15.59 -12.95
N VAL A 12 8.10 -15.48 -12.23
CA VAL A 12 9.41 -15.97 -12.66
C VAL A 12 9.92 -16.92 -11.59
N SER A 13 10.28 -18.13 -12.00
CA SER A 13 10.92 -19.11 -11.12
C SER A 13 12.43 -18.92 -11.16
N ASP A 14 13.07 -18.80 -10.00
CA ASP A 14 14.53 -18.69 -9.88
C ASP A 14 15.26 -20.01 -10.20
N ARG A 15 14.53 -21.15 -10.13
CA ARG A 15 15.13 -22.48 -10.31
C ARG A 15 15.41 -22.84 -11.77
N ASP A 16 14.54 -22.39 -12.68
CA ASP A 16 14.55 -22.80 -14.07
C ASP A 16 14.33 -21.63 -15.05
N ASP A 17 14.37 -20.42 -14.52
CA ASP A 17 14.08 -19.16 -15.26
C ASP A 17 12.73 -19.18 -16.02
N ARG A 18 11.83 -20.08 -15.65
CA ARG A 18 10.53 -20.22 -16.25
C ARG A 18 9.68 -19.00 -15.95
N ARG A 19 9.07 -18.44 -17.01
CA ARG A 19 8.22 -17.25 -16.94
C ARG A 19 6.79 -17.61 -17.31
N VAL A 20 5.86 -17.20 -16.46
CA VAL A 20 4.43 -17.40 -16.71
C VAL A 20 3.75 -16.04 -16.72
N PRO A 21 3.46 -15.48 -17.90
CA PRO A 21 2.73 -14.21 -18.03
C PRO A 21 1.25 -14.41 -17.70
N PHE A 22 0.67 -13.41 -17.07
CA PHE A 22 -0.74 -13.34 -16.71
C PHE A 22 -1.34 -12.01 -17.21
N PRO A 23 -1.77 -11.92 -18.48
CA PRO A 23 -2.46 -10.75 -19.00
C PRO A 23 -3.84 -10.60 -18.36
N PHE A 24 -4.17 -9.41 -17.86
CA PHE A 24 -5.44 -9.17 -17.16
C PHE A 24 -6.66 -9.30 -18.07
N ARG A 25 -6.51 -9.07 -19.37
CA ARG A 25 -7.57 -9.27 -20.36
C ARG A 25 -8.14 -10.71 -20.42
N TYR A 26 -7.43 -11.68 -19.84
CA TYR A 26 -7.89 -13.08 -19.75
C TYR A 26 -8.45 -13.42 -18.35
N ALA A 27 -8.56 -12.44 -17.45
CA ALA A 27 -9.14 -12.69 -16.14
C ALA A 27 -10.64 -12.96 -16.24
N ILE A 28 -11.12 -13.95 -15.50
CA ILE A 28 -12.53 -14.35 -15.48
C ILE A 28 -13.38 -13.22 -14.90
N ALA A 29 -14.40 -12.77 -15.65
CA ALA A 29 -15.36 -11.74 -15.24
C ALA A 29 -14.75 -10.36 -14.89
N ALA A 30 -13.52 -10.07 -15.31
CA ALA A 30 -12.97 -8.73 -15.18
C ALA A 30 -13.69 -7.76 -16.13
N LYS A 31 -14.14 -6.64 -15.61
CA LYS A 31 -14.67 -5.52 -16.41
C LYS A 31 -13.55 -4.72 -17.07
N GLU A 32 -12.40 -4.67 -16.40
CA GLU A 32 -11.23 -3.92 -16.84
C GLU A 32 -10.10 -4.89 -17.17
N ASP A 33 -9.43 -4.64 -18.29
CA ASP A 33 -8.32 -5.45 -18.78
C ASP A 33 -6.94 -4.96 -18.33
N HIS A 34 -6.92 -3.92 -17.49
CA HIS A 34 -5.70 -3.28 -17.03
C HIS A 34 -5.86 -2.63 -15.65
N ALA A 35 -4.74 -2.22 -15.10
CA ALA A 35 -4.63 -1.37 -13.91
C ALA A 35 -3.55 -0.30 -14.15
N TYR A 36 -3.24 0.49 -13.13
CA TYR A 36 -2.14 1.45 -13.17
C TYR A 36 -1.22 1.26 -11.97
N GLN A 37 0.07 1.42 -12.21
CA GLN A 37 1.09 1.49 -11.18
C GLN A 37 1.44 2.96 -10.97
N VAL A 38 1.33 3.41 -9.73
CA VAL A 38 1.47 4.82 -9.38
C VAL A 38 2.51 5.02 -8.28
N VAL A 39 3.12 6.18 -8.26
CA VAL A 39 3.89 6.64 -7.10
C VAL A 39 2.90 6.99 -5.99
N ARG A 40 2.83 6.16 -4.95
CA ARG A 40 1.80 6.23 -3.91
C ARG A 40 1.73 7.59 -3.23
N SER A 41 2.85 8.23 -2.93
CA SER A 41 2.84 9.55 -2.31
C SER A 41 2.12 10.60 -3.16
N GLN A 42 2.35 10.60 -4.48
CA GLN A 42 1.69 11.53 -5.40
C GLN A 42 0.20 11.20 -5.58
N PHE A 43 -0.12 9.92 -5.68
CA PHE A 43 -1.51 9.48 -5.85
C PHE A 43 -2.34 9.72 -4.59
N ASP A 44 -1.79 9.42 -3.42
CA ASP A 44 -2.47 9.63 -2.14
C ASP A 44 -2.68 11.13 -1.88
N GLU A 45 -1.70 11.98 -2.20
CA GLU A 45 -1.86 13.43 -2.15
C GLU A 45 -2.96 13.93 -3.08
N LEU A 46 -2.98 13.45 -4.32
CA LEU A 46 -4.02 13.80 -5.28
C LEU A 46 -5.42 13.46 -4.74
N LEU A 47 -5.61 12.28 -4.18
CA LEU A 47 -6.89 11.88 -3.59
C LEU A 47 -7.27 12.75 -2.39
N PHE A 48 -6.31 13.09 -1.54
CA PHE A 48 -6.51 13.97 -0.40
C PHE A 48 -6.95 15.38 -0.82
N ARG A 49 -6.24 15.96 -1.81
CA ARG A 49 -6.61 17.27 -2.38
C ARG A 49 -7.95 17.22 -3.11
N ASN A 50 -8.23 16.12 -3.80
CA ASN A 50 -9.52 15.94 -4.47
C ASN A 50 -10.69 15.86 -3.46
N ALA A 51 -10.50 15.18 -2.33
CA ALA A 51 -11.50 15.15 -1.27
C ALA A 51 -11.81 16.57 -0.75
N ALA A 52 -10.78 17.39 -0.51
CA ALA A 52 -10.93 18.79 -0.12
C ALA A 52 -11.70 19.59 -1.17
N LYS A 53 -11.37 19.42 -2.45
CA LYS A 53 -12.06 20.09 -3.58
C LYS A 53 -13.56 19.75 -3.65
N HIS A 54 -13.95 18.56 -3.19
CA HIS A 54 -15.33 18.10 -3.14
C HIS A 54 -16.02 18.34 -1.79
N GLY A 55 -15.48 19.24 -0.97
CA GLY A 55 -16.13 19.72 0.25
C GLY A 55 -15.77 18.96 1.53
N ALA A 56 -14.88 17.99 1.48
CA ALA A 56 -14.36 17.39 2.71
C ALA A 56 -13.41 18.39 3.42
N ARG A 57 -13.53 18.49 4.73
CA ARG A 57 -12.54 19.22 5.52
C ARG A 57 -11.34 18.30 5.77
N THR A 58 -10.19 18.69 5.27
CA THR A 58 -8.95 17.93 5.39
C THR A 58 -7.97 18.65 6.32
N PHE A 59 -7.24 17.89 7.13
CA PHE A 59 -6.31 18.41 8.11
C PHE A 59 -4.98 17.65 7.99
N GLU A 60 -3.93 18.35 7.63
CA GLU A 60 -2.56 17.85 7.61
C GLU A 60 -1.91 18.04 8.99
N ASN A 61 -0.90 17.24 9.31
CA ASN A 61 -0.17 17.32 10.58
C ASN A 61 -1.08 17.35 11.83
N THR A 62 -2.22 16.66 11.72
CA THR A 62 -3.21 16.58 12.79
C THR A 62 -3.34 15.14 13.26
N HIS A 63 -3.03 14.90 14.52
CA HIS A 63 -3.00 13.56 15.11
C HIS A 63 -4.25 13.32 15.94
N ALA A 64 -4.94 12.20 15.69
CA ALA A 64 -5.96 11.71 16.60
C ALA A 64 -5.30 11.11 17.84
N LEU A 65 -5.60 11.66 19.00
CA LEU A 65 -5.03 11.24 20.28
C LEU A 65 -5.92 10.21 20.98
N SER A 66 -7.23 10.46 20.98
CA SER A 66 -8.20 9.56 21.57
C SER A 66 -9.52 9.58 20.81
N VAL A 67 -10.25 8.48 20.95
CA VAL A 67 -11.66 8.39 20.52
C VAL A 67 -12.42 7.73 21.66
N ASP A 68 -13.40 8.40 22.21
CA ASP A 68 -14.26 7.88 23.26
C ASP A 68 -15.67 7.67 22.72
N PHE A 69 -16.19 6.45 22.92
CA PHE A 69 -17.54 6.09 22.53
C PHE A 69 -18.41 6.06 23.78
N HIS A 70 -19.44 6.89 23.81
CA HIS A 70 -20.43 6.90 24.87
C HIS A 70 -21.71 6.25 24.39
N GLU A 71 -22.33 5.44 25.25
CA GLU A 71 -23.64 4.83 24.94
C GLU A 71 -24.66 5.94 24.60
N ARG A 72 -25.32 5.76 23.45
CA ARG A 72 -26.36 6.67 22.91
C ARG A 72 -25.89 8.11 22.60
N GLN A 73 -24.59 8.37 22.57
CA GLN A 73 -24.02 9.67 22.23
C GLN A 73 -23.11 9.61 21.01
N ARG A 74 -22.73 10.78 20.51
CA ARG A 74 -21.73 10.88 19.46
C ARG A 74 -20.35 10.50 20.02
N ALA A 75 -19.48 9.97 19.15
CA ALA A 75 -18.09 9.78 19.52
C ALA A 75 -17.42 11.14 19.86
N VAL A 76 -16.53 11.12 20.82
CA VAL A 76 -15.67 12.25 21.16
C VAL A 76 -14.26 11.93 20.68
N VAL A 77 -13.74 12.75 19.77
CA VAL A 77 -12.39 12.59 19.22
C VAL A 77 -11.53 13.75 19.66
N THR A 78 -10.45 13.47 20.38
CA THR A 78 -9.43 14.47 20.70
C THR A 78 -8.36 14.43 19.64
N VAL A 79 -8.08 15.57 19.03
CA VAL A 79 -7.04 15.73 18.01
C VAL A 79 -6.02 16.78 18.45
N ARG A 80 -4.78 16.66 17.97
CA ARG A 80 -3.72 17.67 18.15
C ARG A 80 -3.25 18.16 16.79
N ASN A 81 -3.32 19.46 16.57
CA ASN A 81 -2.88 20.08 15.32
C ASN A 81 -1.35 20.28 15.26
N ALA A 82 -0.87 20.88 14.16
CA ALA A 82 0.55 21.14 13.92
C ALA A 82 1.19 22.06 14.98
N GLU A 83 0.41 22.99 15.56
CA GLU A 83 0.86 23.92 16.60
C GLU A 83 0.84 23.29 18.01
N GLY A 84 0.49 21.99 18.13
CA GLY A 84 0.39 21.30 19.41
C GLY A 84 -0.89 21.56 20.18
N LYS A 85 -1.84 22.32 19.61
CA LYS A 85 -3.12 22.65 20.26
C LYS A 85 -4.10 21.49 20.13
N GLU A 86 -4.70 21.11 21.25
CA GLU A 86 -5.74 20.08 21.26
C GLU A 86 -7.13 20.67 20.97
N GLN A 87 -7.91 19.89 20.24
CA GLN A 87 -9.29 20.21 19.87
C GLN A 87 -10.17 18.97 20.06
N ILE A 88 -11.44 19.19 20.36
CA ILE A 88 -12.42 18.13 20.52
C ILE A 88 -13.39 18.19 19.35
N TRP A 89 -13.58 17.03 18.70
CA TRP A 89 -14.55 16.84 17.63
C TRP A 89 -15.60 15.82 18.06
N THR A 90 -16.85 16.03 17.63
CA THR A 90 -17.98 15.14 17.97
C THR A 90 -18.65 14.62 16.70
N PRO A 91 -18.00 13.73 15.94
CA PRO A 91 -18.53 13.18 14.72
C PRO A 91 -19.68 12.19 14.98
N ARG A 92 -20.50 11.95 13.97
CA ARG A 92 -21.51 10.87 13.98
C ARG A 92 -20.90 9.49 13.83
N PHE A 93 -19.84 9.39 13.02
CA PHE A 93 -19.10 8.14 12.76
C PHE A 93 -17.60 8.42 12.77
N VAL A 94 -16.81 7.42 13.15
CA VAL A 94 -15.35 7.44 13.07
C VAL A 94 -14.92 6.27 12.22
N LEU A 95 -14.15 6.54 11.15
CA LEU A 95 -13.52 5.55 10.31
C LEU A 95 -12.01 5.56 10.57
N ASP A 96 -11.48 4.45 11.03
CA ASP A 96 -10.05 4.28 11.26
C ASP A 96 -9.37 3.75 9.99
N ALA A 97 -8.62 4.60 9.31
CA ALA A 97 -7.80 4.27 8.17
C ALA A 97 -6.30 4.35 8.46
N SER A 98 -5.89 4.22 9.74
CA SER A 98 -4.49 4.28 10.20
C SER A 98 -3.62 3.10 9.74
N GLY A 99 -4.18 2.18 8.98
CA GLY A 99 -3.46 1.04 8.40
C GLY A 99 -2.93 0.10 9.48
N ARG A 100 -1.65 -0.24 9.37
CA ARG A 100 -1.01 -1.22 10.27
C ARG A 100 -0.93 -0.77 11.73
N GLU A 101 -0.99 0.52 12.00
CA GLU A 101 -1.02 1.03 13.37
C GLU A 101 -2.30 0.66 14.10
N GLY A 102 -3.43 0.61 13.37
CA GLY A 102 -4.72 0.14 13.88
C GLY A 102 -5.14 0.89 15.14
N PHE A 103 -5.29 2.20 15.06
CA PHE A 103 -5.55 3.08 16.20
C PHE A 103 -6.76 2.63 17.04
N LEU A 104 -7.92 2.47 16.40
CA LEU A 104 -9.12 1.96 17.08
C LEU A 104 -9.01 0.47 17.43
N GLY A 105 -8.37 -0.32 16.56
CA GLY A 105 -8.18 -1.74 16.80
C GLY A 105 -7.39 -2.02 18.09
N ARG A 106 -6.39 -1.20 18.39
CA ARG A 106 -5.63 -1.26 19.65
C ARG A 106 -6.49 -0.83 20.84
N LYS A 107 -7.18 0.29 20.72
CA LYS A 107 -8.03 0.84 21.81
C LYS A 107 -9.15 -0.12 22.19
N LEU A 108 -9.81 -0.71 21.19
CA LEU A 108 -10.92 -1.64 21.40
C LEU A 108 -10.46 -3.07 21.71
N ARG A 109 -9.16 -3.32 21.85
CA ARG A 109 -8.55 -4.64 22.09
C ARG A 109 -9.01 -5.72 21.08
N ARG A 110 -9.30 -5.30 19.84
CA ARG A 110 -9.77 -6.19 18.75
C ARG A 110 -8.66 -6.54 17.75
N ARG A 111 -7.41 -6.27 18.10
CA ARG A 111 -6.26 -6.63 17.27
C ARG A 111 -5.77 -8.02 17.65
N ASN A 112 -6.03 -8.98 16.80
CA ASN A 112 -5.42 -10.31 16.87
C ASN A 112 -4.20 -10.34 15.97
N ALA A 113 -3.04 -10.67 16.51
CA ALA A 113 -1.86 -10.96 15.69
C ALA A 113 -2.05 -12.35 15.05
N ASP A 114 -1.99 -12.42 13.73
CA ASP A 114 -1.86 -13.69 13.05
C ASP A 114 -0.44 -14.21 13.26
N ARG A 115 -0.31 -15.20 14.15
CA ARG A 115 0.98 -15.82 14.48
C ARG A 115 1.54 -16.66 13.33
N ASN A 116 0.69 -17.05 12.38
CA ASN A 116 1.07 -17.91 11.26
C ASN A 116 1.58 -17.09 10.06
N ASN A 117 1.42 -15.76 10.08
CA ASN A 117 1.88 -14.88 9.01
C ASN A 117 2.89 -13.86 9.56
N SER A 118 4.16 -14.25 9.56
CA SER A 118 5.27 -13.46 10.11
C SER A 118 6.24 -13.06 8.99
N THR A 119 5.72 -12.47 7.92
CA THR A 119 6.53 -11.97 6.81
C THR A 119 6.94 -10.51 7.01
N ALA A 120 8.08 -10.15 6.44
CA ALA A 120 8.53 -8.77 6.33
C ALA A 120 8.85 -8.43 4.87
N ALA A 121 8.91 -7.16 4.57
CA ALA A 121 9.32 -6.68 3.26
C ALA A 121 10.35 -5.56 3.41
N ILE A 122 11.35 -5.58 2.53
CA ILE A 122 12.29 -4.48 2.32
C ILE A 122 12.25 -4.08 0.86
N PHE A 123 12.26 -2.79 0.56
CA PHE A 123 12.23 -2.33 -0.83
C PHE A 123 12.97 -1.01 -1.02
N SER A 124 13.30 -0.75 -2.28
CA SER A 124 13.82 0.54 -2.71
C SER A 124 13.42 0.84 -4.15
N HIS A 125 13.71 2.06 -4.59
CA HIS A 125 13.51 2.50 -5.96
C HIS A 125 14.85 2.59 -6.68
N PHE A 126 14.91 2.00 -7.87
CA PHE A 126 16.12 1.92 -8.69
C PHE A 126 15.87 2.56 -10.06
N ARG A 127 16.92 3.10 -10.66
CA ARG A 127 16.96 3.54 -12.07
C ARG A 127 17.78 2.56 -12.89
N ASN A 128 17.64 2.63 -14.20
CA ASN A 128 18.39 1.81 -15.15
C ASN A 128 18.19 0.28 -14.97
N VAL A 129 17.06 -0.10 -14.40
CA VAL A 129 16.66 -1.51 -14.35
C VAL A 129 15.95 -1.85 -15.67
N PRO A 130 16.37 -2.90 -16.39
CA PRO A 130 15.71 -3.31 -17.63
C PRO A 130 14.22 -3.61 -17.40
N ARG A 131 13.40 -3.19 -18.37
CA ARG A 131 11.98 -3.51 -18.41
C ARG A 131 11.72 -4.54 -19.49
N ARG A 132 10.58 -5.19 -19.40
CA ARG A 132 10.09 -6.02 -20.52
C ARG A 132 9.78 -5.13 -21.72
N ASP A 133 9.92 -5.70 -22.92
CA ASP A 133 9.64 -4.99 -24.15
C ASP A 133 8.16 -5.03 -24.53
N GLY A 134 7.76 -4.11 -25.40
CA GLY A 134 6.42 -4.04 -25.99
C GLY A 134 5.31 -3.92 -24.93
N ASP A 135 4.22 -4.65 -25.17
CA ASP A 135 3.02 -4.63 -24.31
C ASP A 135 3.30 -5.09 -22.88
N MET A 136 4.36 -5.86 -22.66
CA MET A 136 4.75 -6.32 -21.34
C MET A 136 5.57 -5.30 -20.53
N GLY A 137 5.94 -4.16 -21.10
CA GLY A 137 6.74 -3.13 -20.43
C GLY A 137 6.12 -2.56 -19.14
N GLY A 138 4.81 -2.72 -18.97
CA GLY A 138 4.06 -2.36 -17.78
C GLY A 138 3.74 -3.51 -16.83
N TYR A 139 4.20 -4.73 -17.12
CA TYR A 139 3.98 -5.86 -16.20
C TYR A 139 4.76 -5.68 -14.91
N ILE A 140 4.17 -6.11 -13.81
CA ILE A 140 4.96 -6.43 -12.63
C ILE A 140 5.52 -7.83 -12.79
N SER A 141 6.79 -7.99 -12.40
CA SER A 141 7.43 -9.30 -12.33
C SER A 141 7.55 -9.73 -10.89
N ILE A 142 7.09 -10.94 -10.59
CA ILE A 142 7.18 -11.57 -9.28
C ILE A 142 8.15 -12.74 -9.41
N HIS A 143 9.33 -12.59 -8.81
CA HIS A 143 10.37 -13.60 -8.82
C HIS A 143 10.25 -14.45 -7.56
N LEU A 144 9.97 -15.73 -7.76
CA LEU A 144 9.84 -16.72 -6.69
C LEU A 144 11.20 -17.32 -6.38
N VAL A 145 11.63 -17.21 -5.13
CA VAL A 145 12.89 -17.75 -4.60
C VAL A 145 12.63 -18.63 -3.37
N ASP A 146 13.59 -19.44 -2.96
CA ASP A 146 13.40 -20.42 -1.87
C ASP A 146 12.94 -19.81 -0.54
N GLN A 147 13.38 -18.58 -0.21
CA GLN A 147 13.09 -17.95 1.09
C GLN A 147 12.05 -16.82 1.00
N GLY A 148 11.36 -16.68 -0.13
CA GLY A 148 10.40 -15.62 -0.32
C GLY A 148 10.19 -15.27 -1.80
N TRP A 149 9.98 -13.99 -2.08
CA TRP A 149 9.78 -13.52 -3.45
C TRP A 149 10.15 -12.05 -3.60
N PHE A 150 10.58 -11.68 -4.80
CA PHE A 150 10.81 -10.29 -5.17
C PHE A 150 9.68 -9.77 -6.02
N TRP A 151 9.38 -8.48 -5.87
CA TRP A 151 8.63 -7.75 -6.89
C TRP A 151 9.55 -6.82 -7.67
N MET A 152 9.21 -6.64 -8.94
CA MET A 152 9.76 -5.61 -9.80
C MET A 152 8.58 -4.87 -10.44
N ILE A 153 8.35 -3.62 -10.00
CA ILE A 153 7.19 -2.83 -10.39
C ILE A 153 7.67 -1.60 -11.16
N PRO A 154 7.41 -1.54 -12.49
CA PRO A 154 7.71 -0.36 -13.28
C PRO A 154 6.93 0.86 -12.77
N LEU A 155 7.62 1.94 -12.50
CA LEU A 155 7.05 3.23 -12.11
C LEU A 155 7.36 4.28 -13.20
N PRO A 156 6.71 5.47 -13.18
CA PRO A 156 7.04 6.56 -14.10
C PRO A 156 8.53 6.93 -14.08
N ASP A 157 8.96 7.65 -15.10
CA ASP A 157 10.29 8.28 -15.22
C ASP A 157 11.47 7.30 -15.12
N GLY A 158 11.29 6.08 -15.64
CA GLY A 158 12.34 5.06 -15.68
C GLY A 158 12.69 4.44 -14.32
N VAL A 159 11.85 4.65 -13.32
CA VAL A 159 12.04 4.08 -11.99
C VAL A 159 11.42 2.68 -11.90
N MET A 160 12.12 1.78 -11.23
CA MET A 160 11.63 0.46 -10.86
C MET A 160 11.57 0.36 -9.34
N SER A 161 10.41 0.01 -8.80
CA SER A 161 10.31 -0.41 -7.40
C SER A 161 10.70 -1.88 -7.32
N VAL A 162 11.73 -2.19 -6.56
CA VAL A 162 12.18 -3.56 -6.31
C VAL A 162 12.11 -3.82 -4.82
N GLY A 163 11.51 -4.93 -4.42
CA GLY A 163 11.45 -5.31 -3.03
C GLY A 163 11.41 -6.82 -2.86
N PHE A 164 11.84 -7.23 -1.69
CA PHE A 164 11.85 -8.62 -1.25
C PHE A 164 10.86 -8.83 -0.10
N VAL A 165 10.10 -9.89 -0.19
CA VAL A 165 9.21 -10.37 0.87
C VAL A 165 9.65 -11.76 1.28
N GLY A 166 9.87 -11.94 2.57
CA GLY A 166 10.25 -13.23 3.12
C GLY A 166 9.86 -13.37 4.58
N ASP A 167 10.05 -14.52 5.13
CA ASP A 167 9.89 -14.76 6.57
C ASP A 167 10.98 -14.03 7.37
N LYS A 168 10.71 -13.70 8.63
CA LYS A 168 11.67 -12.98 9.47
C LYS A 168 13.07 -13.59 9.51
N PRO A 169 13.25 -14.92 9.53
CA PRO A 169 14.57 -15.52 9.46
C PRO A 169 15.36 -15.17 8.20
N ALA A 170 14.68 -14.94 7.06
CA ALA A 170 15.36 -14.55 5.82
C ALA A 170 16.10 -13.20 5.91
N PHE A 171 15.75 -12.37 6.89
CA PHE A 171 16.37 -11.06 7.13
C PHE A 171 17.44 -11.08 8.22
N GLN A 172 17.63 -12.19 8.94
CA GLN A 172 18.55 -12.27 10.08
C GLN A 172 19.97 -12.74 9.69
N ASN A 173 20.14 -13.31 8.50
CA ASN A 173 21.39 -13.95 8.06
C ASN A 173 22.32 -13.03 7.23
N HIS A 174 22.13 -11.72 7.27
CA HIS A 174 22.95 -10.74 6.54
C HIS A 174 23.52 -9.68 7.49
N SER A 175 24.37 -10.14 8.41
CA SER A 175 25.27 -9.27 9.18
C SER A 175 26.73 -9.62 8.83
#